data_fdc7f851d13956509310842e878b7f51
#
_entry.id   fdc7f851d13956509310842e878b7f51
#
_cell.length_a   1.000
_cell.length_b   1.000
_cell.length_c   1.000
_cell.angle_alpha   90.00
_cell.angle_beta   90.00
_cell.angle_gamma   90.00
#
_symmetry.space_group_name_H-M   'P 1'
#
loop_
_entity.id
_entity.type
_entity.pdbx_description
1 polymer ?
#
loop_
_entity_poly.entity_id
_entity_poly.type
_entity_poly.pdbx_seq_one_letter_code
_entity_poly.pdbx_strand_id
1 'polypeptide(L)'
;FGMPMGPFTLLDFMGLDVSLHAGEYMASQYGQRFASPQILQMLVDAGRLGEKSGAGFYGYEDQTDEPVKEMIAQIQASGIPVGEFSVERLVFPMINEATRIAEEEIASIPDIDMAMVAGTGMSYDGERMGPLGIADEFGLDVVLAGLQRMEAEPWGGVRFHPADLLVAKVEAGELGKASGRGFHEYAEEMLDFLS
;
A
#
# COMPACT_ATOMS: atom_id res chain seq x y z
N PHE A 1 2.47 6.90 9.73
CA PHE A 1 1.29 6.02 9.83
C PHE A 1 1.33 5.08 11.04
N GLY A 2 2.19 5.32 12.04
CA GLY A 2 2.20 4.63 13.34
C GLY A 2 2.60 3.15 13.33
N MET A 3 2.81 2.55 12.18
CA MET A 3 3.24 1.16 12.06
C MET A 3 4.66 0.98 12.63
N PRO A 4 4.91 -0.10 13.42
CA PRO A 4 6.17 -0.28 14.15
C PRO A 4 7.37 -0.59 13.25
N MET A 5 7.14 -1.06 12.03
CA MET A 5 8.18 -1.43 11.07
C MET A 5 7.90 -0.83 9.69
N GLY A 6 8.96 -0.43 9.00
CA GLY A 6 8.89 -0.12 7.58
C GLY A 6 8.67 -1.38 6.72
N PRO A 7 8.24 -1.23 5.46
CA PRO A 7 7.86 -2.37 4.61
C PRO A 7 9.01 -3.35 4.38
N PHE A 8 10.23 -2.90 4.16
CA PHE A 8 11.37 -3.80 3.93
C PHE A 8 11.79 -4.55 5.19
N THR A 9 11.74 -3.90 6.36
CA THR A 9 12.00 -4.57 7.65
C THR A 9 10.93 -5.63 7.92
N LEU A 10 9.66 -5.34 7.63
CA LEU A 10 8.57 -6.30 7.77
C LEU A 10 8.75 -7.51 6.85
N LEU A 11 9.13 -7.29 5.60
CA LEU A 11 9.40 -8.37 4.64
C LEU A 11 10.57 -9.25 5.10
N ASP A 12 11.68 -8.65 5.57
CA ASP A 12 12.82 -9.39 6.09
C ASP A 12 12.46 -10.21 7.35
N PHE A 13 11.60 -9.65 8.21
CA PHE A 13 11.09 -10.35 9.40
C PHE A 13 10.21 -11.54 9.04
N MET A 14 9.29 -11.39 8.08
CA MET A 14 8.39 -12.47 7.63
C MET A 14 9.11 -13.55 6.82
N GLY A 15 10.16 -13.18 6.14
CA GLY A 15 10.89 -13.99 5.17
C GLY A 15 10.48 -13.71 3.73
N LEU A 16 11.49 -13.40 2.90
CA LEU A 16 11.28 -12.99 1.50
C LEU A 16 10.76 -14.13 0.62
N ASP A 17 11.14 -15.37 0.89
CA ASP A 17 10.61 -16.56 0.22
C ASP A 17 9.11 -16.76 0.51
N VAL A 18 8.68 -16.56 1.76
CA VAL A 18 7.26 -16.62 2.15
C VAL A 18 6.49 -15.51 1.44
N SER A 19 7.03 -14.28 1.44
CA SER A 19 6.42 -13.12 0.79
C SER A 19 6.32 -13.30 -0.73
N LEU A 20 7.35 -13.90 -1.37
CA LEU A 20 7.34 -14.20 -2.80
C LEU A 20 6.24 -15.21 -3.15
N HIS A 21 6.19 -16.36 -2.44
CA HIS A 21 5.17 -17.38 -2.68
C HIS A 21 3.74 -16.86 -2.42
N ALA A 22 3.55 -16.05 -1.36
CA ALA A 22 2.26 -15.41 -1.11
C ALA A 22 1.87 -14.46 -2.25
N GLY A 23 2.82 -13.65 -2.74
CA GLY A 23 2.60 -12.76 -3.89
C GLY A 23 2.25 -13.50 -5.17
N GLU A 24 2.94 -14.61 -5.47
CA GLU A 24 2.64 -15.47 -6.62
C GLU A 24 1.23 -16.08 -6.53
N TYR A 25 0.86 -16.57 -5.34
CA TYR A 25 -0.50 -17.08 -5.12
C TYR A 25 -1.55 -15.98 -5.31
N MET A 26 -1.36 -14.81 -4.70
CA MET A 26 -2.26 -13.67 -4.86
C MET A 26 -2.35 -13.23 -6.33
N ALA A 27 -1.24 -13.17 -7.05
CA ALA A 27 -1.24 -12.86 -8.47
C ALA A 27 -2.01 -13.88 -9.31
N SER A 28 -1.97 -15.17 -8.94
CA SER A 28 -2.71 -16.24 -9.61
C SER A 28 -4.24 -16.13 -9.41
N GLN A 29 -4.67 -15.59 -8.26
CA GLN A 29 -6.09 -15.46 -7.91
C GLN A 29 -6.68 -14.10 -8.33
N TYR A 30 -5.92 -13.01 -8.13
CA TYR A 30 -6.39 -11.63 -8.26
C TYR A 30 -5.69 -10.86 -9.39
N GLY A 31 -4.81 -11.51 -10.15
CA GLY A 31 -4.18 -10.96 -11.34
C GLY A 31 -2.95 -10.08 -11.08
N GLN A 32 -2.54 -9.39 -12.13
CA GLN A 32 -1.25 -8.69 -12.21
C GLN A 32 -1.09 -7.54 -11.20
N ARG A 33 -2.16 -7.06 -10.58
CA ARG A 33 -2.05 -6.04 -9.53
C ARG A 33 -1.24 -6.53 -8.31
N PHE A 34 -1.17 -7.85 -8.11
CA PHE A 34 -0.37 -8.50 -7.05
C PHE A 34 0.96 -9.07 -7.54
N ALA A 35 1.37 -8.80 -8.77
CA ALA A 35 2.64 -9.28 -9.28
C ALA A 35 3.81 -8.84 -8.39
N SER A 36 4.63 -9.80 -7.97
CA SER A 36 5.80 -9.53 -7.14
C SER A 36 6.85 -8.75 -7.93
N PRO A 37 7.52 -7.76 -7.29
CA PRO A 37 8.58 -7.02 -7.96
C PRO A 37 9.81 -7.92 -8.21
N GLN A 38 10.50 -7.69 -9.33
CA GLN A 38 11.68 -8.46 -9.73
C GLN A 38 12.75 -8.56 -8.64
N ILE A 39 12.96 -7.49 -7.87
CA ILE A 39 13.94 -7.46 -6.78
C ILE A 39 13.68 -8.55 -5.73
N LEU A 40 12.42 -8.88 -5.45
CA LEU A 40 12.08 -9.90 -4.48
C LEU A 40 12.53 -11.30 -4.95
N GLN A 41 12.33 -11.62 -6.23
CA GLN A 41 12.84 -12.87 -6.82
C GLN A 41 14.37 -12.91 -6.79
N MET A 42 15.05 -11.82 -7.18
CA MET A 42 16.51 -11.75 -7.17
C MET A 42 17.09 -11.99 -5.77
N LEU A 43 16.48 -11.44 -4.74
CA LEU A 43 16.89 -11.64 -3.34
C LEU A 43 16.73 -13.11 -2.92
N VAL A 44 15.60 -13.73 -3.23
CA VAL A 44 15.33 -15.13 -2.90
C VAL A 44 16.31 -16.05 -3.64
N ASP A 45 16.57 -15.83 -4.93
CA ASP A 45 17.52 -16.60 -5.74
C ASP A 45 18.97 -16.48 -5.20
N ALA A 46 19.30 -15.33 -4.61
CA ALA A 46 20.59 -15.10 -3.96
C ALA A 46 20.69 -15.69 -2.54
N GLY A 47 19.63 -16.36 -2.04
CA GLY A 47 19.56 -16.90 -0.69
C GLY A 47 19.41 -15.85 0.41
N ARG A 48 19.09 -14.60 0.04
CA ARG A 48 18.80 -13.52 0.97
C ARG A 48 17.31 -13.57 1.37
N LEU A 49 17.01 -14.38 2.40
CA LEU A 49 15.63 -14.70 2.78
C LEU A 49 15.11 -13.87 3.95
N GLY A 50 15.84 -12.82 4.36
CA GLY A 50 15.54 -11.99 5.50
C GLY A 50 16.34 -12.36 6.75
N GLU A 51 15.87 -11.95 7.93
CA GLU A 51 16.56 -12.18 9.22
C GLU A 51 16.94 -13.66 9.43
N LYS A 52 16.08 -14.60 9.07
CA LYS A 52 16.32 -16.04 9.24
C LYS A 52 17.54 -16.58 8.48
N SER A 53 18.03 -15.88 7.48
CA SER A 53 19.23 -16.22 6.70
C SER A 53 20.40 -15.26 6.94
N GLY A 54 20.24 -14.31 7.88
CA GLY A 54 21.22 -13.27 8.15
C GLY A 54 21.27 -12.15 7.10
N ALA A 55 20.45 -12.21 6.05
CA ALA A 55 20.38 -11.20 5.02
C ALA A 55 19.05 -11.21 4.27
N GLY A 56 18.53 -10.04 3.96
CA GLY A 56 17.35 -9.80 3.14
C GLY A 56 17.56 -8.52 2.35
N PHE A 57 16.61 -7.57 2.42
CA PHE A 57 16.83 -6.19 1.98
C PHE A 57 17.97 -5.53 2.77
N TYR A 58 18.04 -5.85 4.05
CA TYR A 58 19.14 -5.41 4.92
C TYR A 58 20.13 -6.54 5.19
N GLY A 59 21.34 -6.17 5.59
CA GLY A 59 22.29 -7.10 6.17
C GLY A 59 22.10 -7.15 7.69
N TYR A 60 22.18 -8.35 8.25
CA TYR A 60 22.11 -8.63 9.67
C TYR A 60 23.45 -9.22 10.12
N GLU A 61 23.83 -8.99 11.39
CA GLU A 61 25.13 -9.40 11.93
C GLU A 61 26.30 -8.89 11.09
N ASP A 62 27.07 -9.78 10.48
CA ASP A 62 28.25 -9.44 9.65
C ASP A 62 27.94 -9.29 8.16
N GLN A 63 26.66 -9.37 7.77
CA GLN A 63 26.23 -9.25 6.38
C GLN A 63 26.00 -7.78 6.00
N THR A 64 26.07 -7.48 4.70
CA THR A 64 25.92 -6.13 4.16
C THR A 64 24.74 -6.05 3.18
N ASP A 65 24.26 -4.85 2.92
CA ASP A 65 23.22 -4.53 1.93
C ASP A 65 23.80 -4.19 0.53
N GLU A 66 25.13 -4.20 0.35
CA GLU A 66 25.77 -3.90 -0.95
C GLU A 66 25.22 -4.75 -2.11
N PRO A 67 24.99 -6.09 -1.97
CA PRO A 67 24.38 -6.88 -3.04
C PRO A 67 22.99 -6.39 -3.46
N VAL A 68 22.21 -5.82 -2.53
CA VAL A 68 20.88 -5.24 -2.84
C VAL A 68 21.02 -4.00 -3.70
N LYS A 69 21.98 -3.15 -3.41
CA LYS A 69 22.27 -1.94 -4.21
C LYS A 69 22.71 -2.32 -5.63
N GLU A 70 23.52 -3.38 -5.77
CA GLU A 70 23.92 -3.90 -7.07
C GLU A 70 22.72 -4.44 -7.86
N MET A 71 21.81 -5.19 -7.23
CA MET A 71 20.56 -5.68 -7.84
C MET A 71 19.68 -4.52 -8.30
N ILE A 72 19.53 -3.49 -7.48
CA ILE A 72 18.76 -2.28 -7.83
C ILE A 72 19.40 -1.60 -9.04
N ALA A 73 20.73 -1.45 -9.07
CA ALA A 73 21.44 -0.85 -10.20
C ALA A 73 21.24 -1.67 -11.49
N GLN A 74 21.23 -3.01 -11.42
CA GLN A 74 20.94 -3.88 -12.56
C GLN A 74 19.51 -3.68 -13.08
N ILE A 75 18.52 -3.61 -12.19
CA ILE A 75 17.12 -3.35 -12.56
C ILE A 75 17.00 -1.98 -13.24
N GLN A 76 17.62 -0.94 -12.69
CA GLN A 76 17.61 0.40 -13.28
C GLN A 76 18.30 0.43 -14.65
N ALA A 77 19.40 -0.29 -14.82
CA ALA A 77 20.12 -0.41 -16.09
C ALA A 77 19.33 -1.17 -17.17
N SER A 78 18.35 -2.00 -16.80
CA SER A 78 17.47 -2.70 -17.74
C SER A 78 16.45 -1.81 -18.44
N GLY A 79 16.41 -0.52 -18.10
CA GLY A 79 15.49 0.46 -18.71
C GLY A 79 14.06 0.40 -18.17
N ILE A 80 13.83 -0.30 -17.05
CA ILE A 80 12.53 -0.28 -16.37
C ILE A 80 12.27 1.17 -15.90
N PRO A 81 11.15 1.77 -16.25
CA PRO A 81 10.82 3.11 -15.81
C PRO A 81 10.76 3.19 -14.29
N VAL A 82 11.39 4.19 -13.71
CA VAL A 82 11.36 4.48 -12.28
C VAL A 82 10.78 5.87 -12.06
N GLY A 83 9.91 6.00 -11.06
CA GLY A 83 9.39 7.30 -10.64
C GLY A 83 10.03 7.73 -9.33
N GLU A 84 9.92 9.02 -9.03
CA GLU A 84 10.31 9.53 -7.71
C GLU A 84 9.47 8.87 -6.62
N PHE A 85 10.10 8.65 -5.46
CA PHE A 85 9.39 8.14 -4.29
C PHE A 85 8.45 9.22 -3.74
N SER A 86 7.22 8.81 -3.47
CA SER A 86 6.29 9.59 -2.66
C SER A 86 5.52 8.64 -1.72
N VAL A 87 5.03 9.17 -0.60
CA VAL A 87 4.28 8.38 0.38
C VAL A 87 2.96 7.88 -0.21
N GLU A 88 2.36 8.65 -1.11
CA GLU A 88 1.13 8.29 -1.81
C GLU A 88 1.30 6.99 -2.62
N ARG A 89 2.50 6.71 -3.15
CA ARG A 89 2.78 5.44 -3.87
C ARG A 89 2.66 4.19 -2.99
N LEU A 90 2.73 4.35 -1.67
CA LEU A 90 2.50 3.27 -0.71
C LEU A 90 1.07 3.27 -0.18
N VAL A 91 0.55 4.45 0.14
CA VAL A 91 -0.72 4.58 0.85
C VAL A 91 -1.92 4.45 -0.09
N PHE A 92 -1.90 5.08 -1.26
CA PHE A 92 -3.06 5.04 -2.17
C PHE A 92 -3.36 3.64 -2.73
N PRO A 93 -2.38 2.80 -3.12
CA PRO A 93 -2.67 1.41 -3.47
C PRO A 93 -3.25 0.61 -2.30
N MET A 94 -2.79 0.86 -1.06
CA MET A 94 -3.34 0.20 0.13
C MET A 94 -4.79 0.62 0.38
N ILE A 95 -5.11 1.91 0.25
CA ILE A 95 -6.49 2.43 0.30
C ILE A 95 -7.33 1.78 -0.81
N ASN A 96 -6.79 1.70 -2.02
CA ASN A 96 -7.47 1.13 -3.17
C ASN A 96 -7.83 -0.35 -2.98
N GLU A 97 -6.90 -1.16 -2.45
CA GLU A 97 -7.19 -2.57 -2.12
C GLU A 97 -8.19 -2.69 -0.95
N ALA A 98 -8.11 -1.83 0.07
CA ALA A 98 -9.12 -1.75 1.13
C ALA A 98 -10.51 -1.42 0.57
N THR A 99 -10.58 -0.50 -0.40
CA THR A 99 -11.83 -0.16 -1.11
C THR A 99 -12.38 -1.35 -1.89
N ARG A 100 -11.52 -2.14 -2.56
CA ARG A 100 -11.94 -3.36 -3.27
C ARG A 100 -12.49 -4.43 -2.34
N ILE A 101 -11.92 -4.57 -1.15
CA ILE A 101 -12.43 -5.49 -0.12
C ILE A 101 -13.87 -5.10 0.27
N ALA A 102 -14.15 -3.80 0.39
CA ALA A 102 -15.51 -3.30 0.66
C ALA A 102 -16.43 -3.46 -0.56
N GLU A 103 -15.93 -3.18 -1.77
CA GLU A 103 -16.66 -3.34 -3.04
C GLU A 103 -17.09 -4.79 -3.31
N GLU A 104 -16.18 -5.73 -3.03
CA GLU A 104 -16.41 -7.17 -3.18
C GLU A 104 -17.21 -7.78 -1.98
N GLU A 105 -17.67 -6.95 -1.05
CA GLU A 105 -18.41 -7.35 0.16
C GLU A 105 -17.70 -8.41 1.02
N ILE A 106 -16.37 -8.47 0.96
CA ILE A 106 -15.56 -9.41 1.76
C ILE A 106 -15.59 -9.03 3.25
N ALA A 107 -15.56 -7.72 3.55
CA ALA A 107 -15.66 -7.19 4.90
C ALA A 107 -16.32 -5.81 4.89
N SER A 108 -16.92 -5.42 6.02
CA SER A 108 -17.48 -4.08 6.19
C SER A 108 -16.38 -3.02 6.32
N ILE A 109 -16.67 -1.78 5.95
CA ILE A 109 -15.75 -0.64 6.08
C ILE A 109 -15.17 -0.52 7.50
N PRO A 110 -15.99 -0.58 8.58
CA PRO A 110 -15.44 -0.55 9.95
C PRO A 110 -14.54 -1.76 10.28
N ASP A 111 -14.85 -2.96 9.77
CA ASP A 111 -14.05 -4.16 10.04
C ASP A 111 -12.70 -4.09 9.31
N ILE A 112 -12.65 -3.56 8.10
CA ILE A 112 -11.40 -3.33 7.33
C ILE A 112 -10.49 -2.39 8.12
N ASP A 113 -11.00 -1.25 8.54
CA ASP A 113 -10.23 -0.27 9.31
C ASP A 113 -9.78 -0.84 10.66
N MET A 114 -10.68 -1.51 11.37
CA MET A 114 -10.37 -2.15 12.65
C MET A 114 -9.27 -3.22 12.51
N ALA A 115 -9.33 -4.05 11.47
CA ALA A 115 -8.35 -5.09 11.23
C ALA A 115 -6.95 -4.50 10.98
N MET A 116 -6.87 -3.42 10.20
CA MET A 116 -5.61 -2.73 9.92
C MET A 116 -5.05 -2.04 11.17
N VAL A 117 -5.87 -1.36 11.94
CA VAL A 117 -5.47 -0.75 13.21
C VAL A 117 -4.99 -1.81 14.20
N ALA A 118 -5.74 -2.89 14.38
CA ALA A 118 -5.40 -3.95 15.33
C ALA A 118 -4.18 -4.76 14.90
N GLY A 119 -4.07 -5.08 13.60
CA GLY A 119 -3.01 -5.93 13.07
C GLY A 119 -1.68 -5.21 12.85
N THR A 120 -1.71 -3.93 12.49
CA THR A 120 -0.50 -3.19 12.10
C THR A 120 -0.16 -2.00 13.00
N GLY A 121 -1.05 -1.63 13.92
CA GLY A 121 -0.91 -0.41 14.72
C GLY A 121 -1.15 0.88 13.92
N MET A 122 -1.79 0.77 12.75
CA MET A 122 -1.98 1.88 11.83
C MET A 122 -2.65 3.08 12.49
N SER A 123 -2.14 4.27 12.21
CA SER A 123 -2.62 5.54 12.71
C SER A 123 -2.31 6.67 11.75
N TYR A 124 -3.04 7.76 11.85
CA TYR A 124 -2.78 8.97 11.09
C TYR A 124 -2.96 10.19 12.00
N ASP A 125 -2.03 11.12 11.96
CA ASP A 125 -1.99 12.34 12.80
C ASP A 125 -2.19 12.08 14.33
N GLY A 126 -1.63 10.94 14.80
CA GLY A 126 -1.71 10.54 16.21
C GLY A 126 -3.00 9.81 16.61
N GLU A 127 -3.97 9.68 15.72
CA GLU A 127 -5.20 8.94 15.94
C GLU A 127 -5.15 7.56 15.31
N ARG A 128 -5.72 6.55 15.98
CA ARG A 128 -5.87 5.21 15.41
C ARG A 128 -6.88 5.25 14.27
N MET A 129 -6.40 5.00 13.07
CA MET A 129 -7.19 5.15 11.87
C MET A 129 -6.74 4.13 10.83
N GLY A 130 -7.71 3.40 10.26
CA GLY A 130 -7.44 2.46 9.18
C GLY A 130 -7.43 3.12 7.81
N PRO A 131 -7.18 2.35 6.73
CA PRO A 131 -6.95 2.90 5.40
C PRO A 131 -8.14 3.69 4.83
N LEU A 132 -9.38 3.29 5.14
CA LEU A 132 -10.58 3.96 4.62
C LEU A 132 -10.86 5.26 5.38
N GLY A 133 -10.60 5.29 6.69
CA GLY A 133 -10.62 6.53 7.47
C GLY A 133 -9.54 7.51 7.00
N ILE A 134 -8.32 7.03 6.72
CA ILE A 134 -7.24 7.86 6.16
C ILE A 134 -7.62 8.41 4.78
N ALA A 135 -8.33 7.64 3.96
CA ALA A 135 -8.83 8.12 2.68
C ALA A 135 -9.79 9.30 2.83
N ASP A 136 -10.69 9.22 3.83
CA ASP A 136 -11.63 10.30 4.13
C ASP A 136 -10.93 11.58 4.63
N GLU A 137 -9.81 11.45 5.36
CA GLU A 137 -8.98 12.59 5.77
C GLU A 137 -8.25 13.25 4.59
N PHE A 138 -7.72 12.45 3.65
CA PHE A 138 -7.07 12.98 2.44
C PHE A 138 -8.05 13.62 1.46
N GLY A 139 -9.29 13.15 1.45
CA GLY A 139 -10.28 13.42 0.42
C GLY A 139 -10.26 12.36 -0.68
N LEU A 140 -11.41 11.76 -0.95
CA LEU A 140 -11.54 10.67 -1.92
C LEU A 140 -11.22 11.11 -3.36
N ASP A 141 -11.50 12.35 -3.71
CA ASP A 141 -11.12 12.97 -4.99
C ASP A 141 -9.59 13.10 -5.14
N VAL A 142 -8.88 13.44 -4.06
CA VAL A 142 -7.42 13.50 -4.04
C VAL A 142 -6.82 12.10 -4.23
N VAL A 143 -7.35 11.09 -3.53
CA VAL A 143 -6.93 9.70 -3.67
C VAL A 143 -7.18 9.19 -5.08
N LEU A 144 -8.37 9.43 -5.64
CA LEU A 144 -8.74 9.04 -7.01
C LEU A 144 -7.83 9.68 -8.05
N ALA A 145 -7.63 10.99 -7.98
CA ALA A 145 -6.74 11.70 -8.90
C ALA A 145 -5.29 11.22 -8.80
N GLY A 146 -4.83 10.91 -7.59
CA GLY A 146 -3.51 10.35 -7.34
C GLY A 146 -3.32 8.97 -7.97
N LEU A 147 -4.29 8.07 -7.81
CA LEU A 147 -4.27 6.74 -8.42
C LEU A 147 -4.28 6.83 -9.95
N GLN A 148 -5.15 7.64 -10.54
CA GLN A 148 -5.23 7.85 -11.99
C GLN A 148 -3.92 8.39 -12.57
N ARG A 149 -3.31 9.36 -11.88
CA ARG A 149 -1.99 9.89 -12.26
C ARG A 149 -0.93 8.81 -12.25
N MET A 150 -0.86 8.00 -11.16
CA MET A 150 0.11 6.92 -11.03
C MET A 150 -0.11 5.80 -12.05
N GLU A 151 -1.37 5.47 -12.37
CA GLU A 151 -1.70 4.49 -13.40
C GLU A 151 -1.17 4.90 -14.78
N ALA A 152 -1.25 6.19 -15.11
CA ALA A 152 -0.81 6.75 -16.38
C ALA A 152 0.71 6.87 -16.52
N GLU A 153 1.46 6.77 -15.43
CA GLU A 153 2.93 6.85 -15.47
C GLU A 153 3.56 5.61 -16.15
N PRO A 154 4.73 5.77 -16.81
CA PRO A 154 5.41 4.63 -17.45
C PRO A 154 5.75 3.47 -16.49
N TRP A 155 5.87 3.74 -15.20
CA TRP A 155 6.12 2.77 -14.13
C TRP A 155 4.82 2.31 -13.43
N GLY A 156 3.68 2.88 -13.80
CA GLY A 156 2.36 2.63 -13.22
C GLY A 156 1.77 1.27 -13.58
N GLY A 157 0.53 1.28 -14.01
CA GLY A 157 -0.18 0.10 -14.46
C GLY A 157 -1.32 -0.33 -13.54
N VAL A 158 -1.83 -1.53 -13.76
CA VAL A 158 -3.09 -2.05 -13.18
C VAL A 158 -3.16 -2.00 -11.65
N ARG A 159 -2.02 -1.97 -10.97
CA ARG A 159 -1.95 -1.84 -9.50
C ARG A 159 -2.58 -0.54 -9.01
N PHE A 160 -2.49 0.52 -9.81
CA PHE A 160 -3.01 1.84 -9.49
C PHE A 160 -4.38 2.11 -10.09
N HIS A 161 -4.96 1.14 -10.81
CA HIS A 161 -6.31 1.28 -11.38
C HIS A 161 -7.33 1.47 -10.25
N PRO A 162 -8.07 2.59 -10.22
CA PRO A 162 -9.00 2.87 -9.12
C PRO A 162 -10.10 1.81 -9.01
N ALA A 163 -10.52 1.50 -7.78
CA ALA A 163 -11.70 0.70 -7.52
C ALA A 163 -12.97 1.44 -7.96
N ASP A 164 -13.95 0.72 -8.51
CA ASP A 164 -15.20 1.32 -9.00
C ASP A 164 -15.99 2.00 -7.87
N LEU A 165 -15.95 1.45 -6.66
CA LEU A 165 -16.57 2.05 -5.48
C LEU A 165 -15.96 3.42 -5.14
N LEU A 166 -14.63 3.59 -5.28
CA LEU A 166 -13.99 4.90 -5.06
C LEU A 166 -14.46 5.92 -6.09
N VAL A 167 -14.52 5.52 -7.36
CA VAL A 167 -15.03 6.37 -8.44
C VAL A 167 -16.47 6.78 -8.17
N ALA A 168 -17.34 5.82 -7.84
CA ALA A 168 -18.76 6.07 -7.57
C ALA A 168 -18.98 7.03 -6.39
N LYS A 169 -18.18 6.91 -5.32
CA LYS A 169 -18.26 7.83 -4.18
C LYS A 169 -17.88 9.26 -4.56
N VAL A 170 -16.80 9.44 -5.32
CA VAL A 170 -16.38 10.76 -5.80
C VAL A 170 -17.43 11.37 -6.72
N GLU A 171 -18.01 10.59 -7.64
CA GLU A 171 -19.10 11.04 -8.53
C GLU A 171 -20.37 11.45 -7.74
N ALA A 172 -20.63 10.77 -6.61
CA ALA A 172 -21.73 11.11 -5.71
C ALA A 172 -21.47 12.34 -4.83
N GLY A 173 -20.25 12.91 -4.86
CA GLY A 173 -19.85 14.03 -3.99
C GLY A 173 -19.55 13.60 -2.56
N GLU A 174 -19.40 12.30 -2.29
CA GLU A 174 -18.99 11.74 -1.01
C GLU A 174 -17.45 11.78 -0.93
N LEU A 175 -16.90 12.96 -0.60
CA LEU A 175 -15.47 13.23 -0.72
C LEU A 175 -14.68 12.97 0.58
N GLY A 176 -15.32 12.48 1.63
CA GLY A 176 -14.69 12.23 2.92
C GLY A 176 -15.10 13.26 3.98
N LYS A 177 -14.24 13.46 4.97
CA LYS A 177 -14.53 14.27 6.16
C LYS A 177 -14.94 15.70 5.82
N ALA A 178 -14.28 16.35 4.86
CA ALA A 178 -14.57 17.73 4.47
C ALA A 178 -15.99 17.91 3.86
N SER A 179 -16.57 16.86 3.28
CA SER A 179 -17.92 16.85 2.72
C SER A 179 -18.97 16.29 3.70
N GLY A 180 -18.55 15.88 4.91
CA GLY A 180 -19.41 15.24 5.92
C GLY A 180 -19.67 13.75 5.64
N ARG A 181 -19.24 13.23 4.51
CA ARG A 181 -19.43 11.83 4.12
C ARG A 181 -18.35 11.35 3.15
N GLY A 182 -17.86 10.15 3.40
CA GLY A 182 -16.95 9.42 2.52
C GLY A 182 -17.18 7.93 2.65
N PHE A 183 -16.16 7.18 3.08
CA PHE A 183 -16.35 5.83 3.56
C PHE A 183 -17.07 5.79 4.89
N HIS A 184 -16.85 6.79 5.73
CA HIS A 184 -17.54 7.01 6.99
C HIS A 184 -18.50 8.22 6.90
N GLU A 185 -19.41 8.29 7.87
CA GLU A 185 -20.28 9.46 8.05
C GLU A 185 -19.73 10.32 9.18
N TYR A 186 -19.71 11.65 8.99
CA TYR A 186 -19.20 12.63 9.93
C TYR A 186 -20.34 13.54 10.37
N ALA A 187 -20.53 13.71 11.69
CA ALA A 187 -21.57 14.58 12.19
C ALA A 187 -21.23 16.05 11.90
N GLU A 188 -22.25 16.88 11.61
CA GLU A 188 -22.10 18.31 11.31
C GLU A 188 -21.36 19.08 12.41
N GLU A 189 -21.48 18.67 13.69
CA GLU A 189 -20.78 19.30 14.82
C GLU A 189 -19.24 19.21 14.72
N MET A 190 -18.69 18.29 13.95
CA MET A 190 -17.23 18.18 13.70
C MET A 190 -16.74 19.11 12.60
N LEU A 191 -17.61 19.59 11.72
CA LEU A 191 -17.24 20.46 10.59
C LEU A 191 -17.01 21.91 11.03
N ASP A 192 -17.69 22.36 12.09
CA ASP A 192 -17.57 23.73 12.63
C ASP A 192 -16.21 23.99 13.32
N PHE A 193 -15.46 22.97 13.70
CA PHE A 193 -14.13 23.10 14.29
C PHE A 193 -13.00 23.29 13.24
N LEU A 194 -13.29 23.08 11.95
CA LEU A 194 -12.32 23.14 10.85
C LEU A 194 -12.48 24.39 9.97
N SER A 195 -13.46 25.24 10.24
CA SER A 195 -13.72 26.51 9.58
C SER A 195 -13.17 27.70 10.38
#